data_2af352c696bbbc0ac2da6e801ff2c7fb
#
_entry.id   2af352c696bbbc0ac2da6e801ff2c7fb
#
_cell.length_a   1.000
_cell.length_b   1.000
_cell.length_c   1.000
_cell.angle_alpha   90.00
_cell.angle_beta   90.00
_cell.angle_gamma   90.00
#
_symmetry.space_group_name_H-M   'P 1'
#
loop_
_entity.id
_entity.type
_entity.pdbx_description
1 polymer ?
#
loop_
_entity_poly.entity_id
_entity_poly.type
_entity_poly.pdbx_seq_one_letter_code
_entity_poly.pdbx_strand_id
1 'polypeptide(L)'
;MDKERKQEIAGFLRQRMVAEMKRFHEFADNMNGRTYYGGSIFVQFKDGTTDEYLLRPEDWQDVINFAQTLCAKRTKECQDKLKDYE
;
A
#
# COMPACT_ATOMS: atom_id res chain seq x y z
N MET A 1 21.40 -11.94 17.24
CA MET A 1 19.96 -11.81 17.60
C MET A 1 19.47 -13.18 18.03
N ASP A 2 18.74 -13.26 19.13
CA ASP A 2 18.24 -14.55 19.60
C ASP A 2 17.05 -15.03 18.77
N LYS A 3 16.71 -16.31 18.92
CA LYS A 3 15.68 -16.98 18.14
C LYS A 3 14.28 -16.38 18.37
N GLU A 4 13.95 -16.06 19.62
CA GLU A 4 12.65 -15.48 19.96
C GLU A 4 12.46 -14.11 19.31
N ARG A 5 13.48 -13.28 19.37
CA ARG A 5 13.46 -11.95 18.76
C ARG A 5 13.29 -12.03 17.24
N LYS A 6 14.00 -12.98 16.61
CA LYS A 6 13.82 -13.21 15.16
C LYS A 6 12.39 -13.62 14.81
N GLN A 7 11.81 -14.50 15.62
CA GLN A 7 10.43 -14.95 15.38
C GLN A 7 9.43 -13.83 15.55
N GLU A 8 9.62 -12.94 16.53
CA GLU A 8 8.76 -11.78 16.73
C GLU A 8 8.80 -10.85 15.52
N ILE A 9 10.01 -10.55 15.03
CA ILE A 9 10.19 -9.67 13.87
C ILE A 9 9.58 -10.31 12.63
N ALA A 10 9.82 -11.60 12.40
CA ALA A 10 9.25 -12.32 11.27
C ALA A 10 7.72 -12.31 11.30
N GLY A 11 7.14 -12.54 12.49
CA GLY A 11 5.68 -12.46 12.67
C GLY A 11 5.12 -11.09 12.35
N PHE A 12 5.81 -10.05 12.81
CA PHE A 12 5.41 -8.66 12.56
C PHE A 12 5.43 -8.35 11.05
N LEU A 13 6.49 -8.79 10.35
CA LEU A 13 6.60 -8.59 8.90
C LEU A 13 5.48 -9.31 8.14
N ARG A 14 5.14 -10.54 8.54
CA ARG A 14 4.02 -11.28 7.93
C ARG A 14 2.70 -10.56 8.13
N GLN A 15 2.47 -10.03 9.33
CA GLN A 15 1.26 -9.26 9.62
C GLN A 15 1.16 -8.01 8.77
N ARG A 16 2.28 -7.32 8.53
CA ARG A 16 2.31 -6.14 7.66
C ARG A 16 1.94 -6.49 6.22
N MET A 17 2.45 -7.62 5.72
CA MET A 17 2.11 -8.08 4.37
C MET A 17 0.62 -8.37 4.24
N VAL A 18 0.04 -9.08 5.22
CA VAL A 18 -1.38 -9.38 5.23
C VAL A 18 -2.20 -8.08 5.27
N ALA A 19 -1.80 -7.13 6.12
CA ALA A 19 -2.50 -5.86 6.26
C ALA A 19 -2.47 -5.05 4.95
N GLU A 20 -1.33 -5.01 4.26
CA GLU A 20 -1.21 -4.32 2.98
C GLU A 20 -2.12 -4.94 1.92
N MET A 21 -2.11 -6.27 1.80
CA MET A 21 -2.96 -6.97 0.84
C MET A 21 -4.44 -6.78 1.16
N LYS A 22 -4.80 -6.87 2.42
CA LYS A 22 -6.18 -6.67 2.87
C LYS A 22 -6.65 -5.26 2.54
N ARG A 23 -5.83 -4.25 2.83
CA ARG A 23 -6.18 -2.85 2.56
C ARG A 23 -6.34 -2.60 1.06
N PHE A 24 -5.47 -3.17 0.22
CA PHE A 24 -5.61 -3.05 -1.23
C PHE A 24 -6.92 -3.69 -1.71
N HIS A 25 -7.24 -4.91 -1.25
CA HIS A 25 -8.48 -5.59 -1.65
C HIS A 25 -9.71 -4.81 -1.23
N GLU A 26 -9.72 -4.24 -0.03
CA GLU A 26 -10.81 -3.38 0.42
C GLU A 26 -10.98 -2.16 -0.48
N PHE A 27 -9.87 -1.53 -0.87
CA PHE A 27 -9.87 -0.39 -1.76
C PHE A 27 -10.42 -0.77 -3.14
N ALA A 28 -9.91 -1.87 -3.71
CA ALA A 28 -10.35 -2.36 -5.02
C ALA A 28 -11.84 -2.72 -5.01
N ASP A 29 -12.31 -3.36 -3.93
CA ASP A 29 -13.73 -3.70 -3.78
C ASP A 29 -14.59 -2.45 -3.68
N ASN A 30 -14.11 -1.42 -2.99
CA ASN A 30 -14.83 -0.15 -2.90
C ASN A 30 -14.94 0.56 -4.24
N MET A 31 -13.92 0.41 -5.10
CA MET A 31 -13.93 0.99 -6.44
C MET A 31 -14.82 0.20 -7.40
N ASN A 32 -14.93 -1.11 -7.19
CA ASN A 32 -15.67 -2.00 -8.07
C ASN A 32 -17.20 -1.86 -7.84
N GLY A 33 -17.94 -1.69 -8.92
CA GLY A 33 -19.38 -1.57 -8.85
C GLY A 33 -19.90 -0.24 -8.35
N ARG A 34 -19.02 0.72 -8.09
CA ARG A 34 -19.39 2.08 -7.70
C ARG A 34 -18.99 3.07 -8.79
N THR A 35 -19.74 4.16 -8.86
CA THR A 35 -19.40 5.26 -9.76
C THR A 35 -18.23 6.04 -9.15
N TYR A 36 -17.09 6.02 -9.83
CA TYR A 36 -15.94 6.81 -9.44
C TYR A 36 -16.14 8.26 -9.92
N TYR A 37 -16.17 9.17 -8.97
CA TYR A 37 -16.43 10.59 -9.28
C TYR A 37 -15.16 11.37 -9.56
N GLY A 38 -14.06 11.01 -8.91
CA GLY A 38 -12.78 11.67 -9.05
C GLY A 38 -12.01 11.60 -7.75
N GLY A 39 -10.87 12.24 -7.72
CA GLY A 39 -10.02 12.27 -6.52
C GLY A 39 -8.80 13.13 -6.76
N SER A 40 -7.77 12.92 -5.95
CA SER A 40 -6.52 13.66 -6.11
C SER A 40 -5.33 12.87 -5.57
N ILE A 41 -4.15 13.23 -6.09
CA ILE A 41 -2.87 12.86 -5.49
C ILE A 41 -2.42 14.07 -4.69
N PHE A 42 -2.36 13.94 -3.37
CA PHE A 42 -1.99 15.00 -2.45
C PHE A 42 -0.59 14.75 -1.89
N VAL A 43 0.27 15.78 -1.96
CA VAL A 43 1.66 15.66 -1.51
C VAL A 43 1.97 16.75 -0.50
N GLN A 44 2.65 16.37 0.58
CA GLN A 44 3.16 17.30 1.58
C GLN A 44 4.69 17.31 1.51
N PHE A 45 5.27 18.48 1.45
CA PHE A 45 6.72 18.65 1.41
C PHE A 45 7.26 19.00 2.80
N LYS A 46 8.56 18.71 3.01
CA LYS A 46 9.20 18.97 4.30
C LYS A 46 9.26 20.45 4.69
N ASP A 47 9.20 21.34 3.70
CA ASP A 47 9.18 22.79 3.94
C ASP A 47 7.80 23.33 4.35
N GLY A 48 6.81 22.43 4.49
CA GLY A 48 5.46 22.80 4.90
C GLY A 48 4.53 23.12 3.74
N THR A 49 5.03 23.16 2.51
CA THR A 49 4.16 23.37 1.34
C THR A 49 3.47 22.07 0.93
N THR A 50 2.42 22.21 0.13
CA THR A 50 1.64 21.07 -0.38
C THR A 50 1.38 21.27 -1.86
N ASP A 51 1.10 20.15 -2.55
CA ASP A 51 0.64 20.18 -3.93
C ASP A 51 -0.40 19.09 -4.13
N GLU A 52 -1.24 19.25 -5.14
CA GLU A 52 -2.33 18.35 -5.40
C GLU A 52 -2.54 18.23 -6.91
N TYR A 53 -2.62 16.98 -7.37
CA TYR A 53 -2.90 16.68 -8.77
C TYR A 53 -4.27 16.02 -8.85
N LEU A 54 -5.19 16.67 -9.57
CA LEU A 54 -6.59 16.21 -9.65
C LEU A 54 -6.72 15.03 -10.60
N LEU A 55 -7.54 14.07 -10.19
CA LEU A 55 -7.88 12.88 -10.99
C LEU A 55 -9.31 13.02 -11.52
N ARG A 56 -9.52 12.53 -12.73
CA ARG A 56 -10.82 12.57 -13.41
C ARG A 56 -11.57 11.26 -13.19
N PRO A 57 -12.91 11.25 -13.39
CA PRO A 57 -13.69 10.01 -13.27
C PRO A 57 -13.18 8.88 -14.19
N GLU A 58 -12.70 9.19 -15.38
CA GLU A 58 -12.17 8.19 -16.33
C GLU A 58 -10.83 7.61 -15.91
N ASP A 59 -10.18 8.14 -14.88
CA ASP A 59 -8.88 7.66 -14.40
C ASP A 59 -9.01 6.50 -13.39
N TRP A 60 -10.19 5.97 -13.14
CA TRP A 60 -10.45 4.99 -12.08
C TRP A 60 -9.57 3.73 -12.20
N GLN A 61 -9.35 3.25 -13.42
CA GLN A 61 -8.51 2.06 -13.62
C GLN A 61 -7.05 2.35 -13.29
N ASP A 62 -6.58 3.54 -13.64
CA ASP A 62 -5.21 3.97 -13.32
C ASP A 62 -5.02 4.11 -11.81
N VAL A 63 -6.04 4.56 -11.09
CA VAL A 63 -5.99 4.67 -9.62
C VAL A 63 -5.85 3.29 -9.00
N ILE A 64 -6.64 2.31 -9.46
CA ILE A 64 -6.56 0.93 -8.98
C ILE A 64 -5.18 0.34 -9.29
N ASN A 65 -4.68 0.54 -10.52
CA ASN A 65 -3.38 0.02 -10.93
C ASN A 65 -2.25 0.61 -10.10
N PHE A 66 -2.32 1.90 -9.78
CA PHE A 66 -1.32 2.57 -8.94
C PHE A 66 -1.33 1.98 -7.52
N ALA A 67 -2.51 1.81 -6.94
CA ALA A 67 -2.64 1.21 -5.61
C ALA A 67 -2.10 -0.22 -5.60
N GLN A 68 -2.36 -1.00 -6.66
CA GLN A 68 -1.83 -2.35 -6.79
C GLN A 68 -0.30 -2.36 -6.84
N THR A 69 0.28 -1.44 -7.59
CA THR A 69 1.74 -1.29 -7.70
C THR A 69 2.36 -0.98 -6.34
N LEU A 70 1.75 -0.08 -5.57
CA LEU A 70 2.22 0.23 -4.22
C LEU A 70 2.11 -0.97 -3.28
N CYS A 71 1.01 -1.69 -3.34
CA CYS A 71 0.81 -2.88 -2.54
C CYS A 71 1.88 -3.94 -2.84
N ALA A 72 2.12 -4.23 -4.12
CA ALA A 72 3.13 -5.20 -4.56
C ALA A 72 4.53 -4.79 -4.10
N LYS A 73 4.87 -3.51 -4.22
CA LYS A 73 6.17 -2.99 -3.78
C LYS A 73 6.35 -3.17 -2.26
N ARG A 74 5.35 -2.80 -1.48
CA ARG A 74 5.42 -2.86 -0.01
C ARG A 74 5.48 -4.29 0.50
N THR A 75 4.72 -5.20 -0.12
CA THR A 75 4.76 -6.61 0.26
C THR A 75 6.11 -7.24 -0.10
N LYS A 76 6.68 -6.87 -1.25
CA LYS A 76 8.00 -7.36 -1.64
C LYS A 76 9.08 -6.87 -0.68
N GLU A 77 9.03 -5.61 -0.26
CA GLU A 77 9.96 -5.07 0.73
C GLU A 77 9.92 -5.88 2.04
N CYS A 78 8.71 -6.23 2.48
CA CYS A 78 8.55 -7.09 3.67
C CYS A 78 9.10 -8.49 3.44
N GLN A 79 8.84 -9.09 2.26
CA GLN A 79 9.37 -10.41 1.92
C GLN A 79 10.90 -10.43 1.92
N ASP A 80 11.52 -9.40 1.35
CA ASP A 80 12.98 -9.30 1.28
C ASP A 80 13.58 -9.19 2.68
N LYS A 81 12.96 -8.41 3.56
CA LYS A 81 13.40 -8.31 4.95
C LYS A 81 13.18 -9.62 5.72
N LEU A 82 12.07 -10.30 5.43
CA LEU A 82 11.70 -11.53 6.09
C LEU A 82 12.75 -12.62 5.91
N LYS A 83 13.43 -12.66 4.78
CA LYS A 83 14.50 -13.62 4.50
C LYS A 83 15.61 -13.59 5.54
N ASP A 84 15.86 -12.42 6.12
CA ASP A 84 16.91 -12.26 7.16
C ASP A 84 16.48 -12.83 8.51
N TYR A 85 15.19 -13.15 8.69
CA TYR A 85 14.61 -13.59 9.95
C TYR A 85 13.96 -14.97 9.88
N GLU A 86 14.15 -15.66 8.76
CA GLU A 86 13.66 -17.04 8.57
C GLU A 86 14.76 -18.10 8.66
#